data_1ee8c4186f6a4bcb284b668659c64149
#
_entry.id   1ee8c4186f6a4bcb284b668659c64149
#
_cell.length_a   1.000
_cell.length_b   1.000
_cell.length_c   1.000
_cell.angle_alpha   90.00
_cell.angle_beta   90.00
_cell.angle_gamma   90.00
#
_symmetry.space_group_name_H-M   'P 1'
#
loop_
_entity.id
_entity.type
_entity.pdbx_description
1 polymer ?
#
loop_
_entity_poly.entity_id
_entity_poly.type
_entity_poly.pdbx_seq_one_letter_code
_entity_poly.pdbx_strand_id
1 'polypeptide(L)'
;FRVRVATLKRMVEIVDKKKGVNIDLIASPQVILDEIQRVVLRQQNEFNRIWQNILKELKANKVLIVDNKQLNAEQKEFVKTYFDNEVRHDIIPLMIENLPQLPYLRDKSLYLAIVMGNKTDAYQQKFALIEVPSRSVGRFIILPSKNGFTTIMLLEDLIEFNLPIIFSHFKFNQFDAHVFKITKDAEIDLDQEVGLNFIDKISKGIKNRRKGKPVRFVYEKDMNPEMLEFLIKKLGLNRKSSIIPGGHIHNFRHFMDFPNVIKEPNYNRPKPFIHPAFKKKVMVFDMIMQKDIMLHFPYHAYDTVIDMLREAAMDDTVISIKITAYRLASN
;
A
#
# COMPACT_ATOMS: atom_id res chain seq x y z
N PHE A 1 15.46 -1.57 -0.24
CA PHE A 1 15.22 -0.53 -1.26
C PHE A 1 15.02 0.85 -0.64
N ARG A 2 13.96 1.07 0.16
CA ARG A 2 13.55 2.38 0.69
C ARG A 2 14.67 3.11 1.45
N VAL A 3 15.25 2.48 2.46
CA VAL A 3 16.35 3.05 3.27
C VAL A 3 17.56 3.33 2.39
N ARG A 4 18.02 2.35 1.61
CA ARG A 4 19.21 2.50 0.76
C ARG A 4 19.07 3.64 -0.25
N VAL A 5 17.90 3.76 -0.91
CA VAL A 5 17.64 4.83 -1.88
C VAL A 5 17.59 6.18 -1.18
N ALA A 6 16.96 6.28 -0.01
CA ALA A 6 16.93 7.53 0.76
C ALA A 6 18.34 7.99 1.17
N THR A 7 19.15 7.07 1.69
CA THR A 7 20.54 7.36 2.07
C THR A 7 21.37 7.81 0.86
N LEU A 8 21.29 7.09 -0.26
CA LEU A 8 22.02 7.46 -1.48
C LEU A 8 21.60 8.82 -2.02
N LYS A 9 20.31 9.16 -1.99
CA LYS A 9 19.83 10.49 -2.40
C LYS A 9 20.39 11.61 -1.52
N ARG A 10 20.42 11.41 -0.21
CA ARG A 10 21.06 12.37 0.72
C ARG A 10 22.56 12.52 0.41
N MET A 11 23.25 11.43 0.12
CA MET A 11 24.66 11.47 -0.29
C MET A 11 24.86 12.28 -1.58
N VAL A 12 24.01 12.11 -2.59
CA VAL A 12 24.05 12.94 -3.82
C VAL A 12 23.84 14.41 -3.49
N GLU A 13 22.83 14.75 -2.68
CA GLU A 13 22.58 16.16 -2.25
C GLU A 13 23.79 16.78 -1.53
N ILE A 14 24.52 15.97 -0.74
CA ILE A 14 25.74 16.45 -0.03
C ILE A 14 26.88 16.69 -1.01
N VAL A 15 27.12 15.74 -1.92
CA VAL A 15 28.18 15.86 -2.94
C VAL A 15 27.94 17.06 -3.86
N ASP A 16 26.70 17.28 -4.28
CA ASP A 16 26.32 18.40 -5.14
C ASP A 16 26.49 19.77 -4.43
N LYS A 17 26.23 19.85 -3.12
CA LYS A 17 26.32 21.08 -2.34
C LYS A 17 27.75 21.40 -1.91
N LYS A 18 28.56 20.38 -1.63
CA LYS A 18 29.94 20.53 -1.15
C LYS A 18 30.90 20.00 -2.22
N LYS A 19 31.30 20.87 -3.16
CA LYS A 19 32.35 20.54 -4.15
C LYS A 19 33.60 20.04 -3.42
N GLY A 20 34.00 18.79 -3.67
CA GLY A 20 35.25 18.23 -3.14
C GLY A 20 35.10 17.22 -1.98
N VAL A 21 33.91 16.88 -1.52
CA VAL A 21 33.71 15.79 -0.56
C VAL A 21 33.79 14.44 -1.30
N ASN A 22 34.87 13.71 -1.07
CA ASN A 22 35.00 12.33 -1.47
C ASN A 22 34.24 11.46 -0.46
N ILE A 23 33.21 10.75 -0.92
CA ILE A 23 32.53 9.73 -0.12
C ILE A 23 33.18 8.40 -0.49
N ASP A 24 33.72 7.72 0.51
CA ASP A 24 34.40 6.43 0.38
C ASP A 24 33.37 5.33 0.02
N LEU A 25 32.99 5.28 -1.25
CA LEU A 25 32.13 4.26 -1.82
C LEU A 25 32.83 3.64 -3.03
N ILE A 26 32.57 2.36 -3.27
CA ILE A 26 33.09 1.62 -4.45
C ILE A 26 32.68 2.29 -5.78
N ALA A 27 31.54 3.02 -5.78
CA ALA A 27 31.06 3.80 -6.91
C ALA A 27 30.33 5.08 -6.40
N SER A 28 30.22 6.10 -7.26
CA SER A 28 29.49 7.30 -6.89
C SER A 28 28.02 6.99 -6.52
N PRO A 29 27.42 7.71 -5.54
CA PRO A 29 26.04 7.48 -5.14
C PRO A 29 25.03 7.55 -6.30
N GLN A 30 25.28 8.41 -7.28
CA GLN A 30 24.43 8.53 -8.46
C GLN A 30 24.48 7.28 -9.34
N VAL A 31 25.67 6.71 -9.58
CA VAL A 31 25.84 5.46 -10.36
C VAL A 31 25.09 4.31 -9.70
N ILE A 32 25.15 4.21 -8.36
CA ILE A 32 24.43 3.18 -7.63
C ILE A 32 22.91 3.39 -7.74
N LEU A 33 22.42 4.64 -7.67
CA LEU A 33 21.00 4.95 -7.88
C LEU A 33 20.52 4.58 -9.29
N ASP A 34 21.33 4.86 -10.31
CA ASP A 34 21.00 4.54 -11.70
C ASP A 34 20.95 3.00 -11.93
N GLU A 35 21.85 2.26 -11.28
CA GLU A 35 21.81 0.79 -11.30
C GLU A 35 20.57 0.24 -10.61
N ILE A 36 20.23 0.77 -9.41
CA ILE A 36 18.99 0.42 -8.70
C ILE A 36 17.79 0.68 -9.58
N GLN A 37 17.73 1.83 -10.26
CA GLN A 37 16.62 2.19 -11.15
C GLN A 37 16.50 1.19 -12.30
N ARG A 38 17.60 0.82 -12.95
CA ARG A 38 17.62 -0.17 -14.04
C ARG A 38 17.09 -1.54 -13.59
N VAL A 39 17.54 -2.01 -12.43
CA VAL A 39 17.06 -3.28 -11.85
C VAL A 39 15.57 -3.21 -11.55
N VAL A 40 15.10 -2.13 -10.94
CA VAL A 40 13.68 -1.94 -10.60
C VAL A 40 12.78 -1.90 -11.83
N LEU A 41 13.20 -1.22 -12.90
CA LEU A 41 12.44 -1.19 -14.16
C LEU A 41 12.32 -2.59 -14.78
N ARG A 42 13.42 -3.38 -14.76
CA ARG A 42 13.38 -4.77 -15.23
C ARG A 42 12.42 -5.62 -14.38
N GLN A 43 12.48 -5.47 -13.05
CA GLN A 43 11.56 -6.17 -12.14
C GLN A 43 10.10 -5.75 -12.35
N GLN A 44 9.83 -4.48 -12.65
CA GLN A 44 8.48 -4.01 -12.95
C GLN A 44 7.92 -4.63 -14.22
N ASN A 45 8.73 -4.75 -15.27
CA ASN A 45 8.34 -5.40 -16.52
C ASN A 45 8.04 -6.89 -16.31
N GLU A 46 8.90 -7.58 -15.53
CA GLU A 46 8.69 -8.99 -15.20
C GLU A 46 7.43 -9.18 -14.34
N PHE A 47 7.19 -8.30 -13.37
CA PHE A 47 5.97 -8.28 -12.59
C PHE A 47 4.72 -8.18 -13.47
N ASN A 48 4.72 -7.25 -14.44
CA ASN A 48 3.60 -7.09 -15.35
C ASN A 48 3.37 -8.36 -16.19
N ARG A 49 4.45 -9.02 -16.65
CA ARG A 49 4.36 -10.28 -17.40
C ARG A 49 3.75 -11.40 -16.55
N ILE A 50 4.20 -11.56 -15.31
CA ILE A 50 3.67 -12.54 -14.36
C ILE A 50 2.20 -12.26 -14.09
N TRP A 51 1.82 -11.00 -13.87
CA TRP A 51 0.44 -10.61 -13.65
C TRP A 51 -0.48 -11.02 -14.79
N GLN A 52 -0.06 -10.78 -16.04
CA GLN A 52 -0.84 -11.20 -17.21
C GLN A 52 -1.03 -12.72 -17.27
N ASN A 53 -0.06 -13.51 -16.85
CA ASN A 53 -0.19 -14.96 -16.78
C ASN A 53 -1.17 -15.38 -15.66
N ILE A 54 -1.11 -14.75 -14.49
CA ILE A 54 -2.05 -14.99 -13.39
C ILE A 54 -3.49 -14.69 -13.83
N LEU A 55 -3.73 -13.62 -14.57
CA LEU A 55 -5.07 -13.31 -15.11
C LEU A 55 -5.59 -14.40 -16.04
N LYS A 56 -4.72 -15.00 -16.87
CA LYS A 56 -5.11 -16.13 -17.73
C LYS A 56 -5.46 -17.37 -16.92
N GLU A 57 -4.70 -17.67 -15.88
CA GLU A 57 -4.95 -18.82 -15.00
C GLU A 57 -6.22 -18.62 -14.16
N LEU A 58 -6.46 -17.41 -13.65
CA LEU A 58 -7.70 -17.05 -12.96
C LEU A 58 -8.91 -17.27 -13.88
N LYS A 59 -8.82 -16.81 -15.14
CA LYS A 59 -9.89 -17.04 -16.14
C LYS A 59 -10.14 -18.52 -16.41
N ALA A 60 -9.08 -19.34 -16.49
CA ALA A 60 -9.22 -20.79 -16.64
C ALA A 60 -9.94 -21.42 -15.43
N ASN A 61 -9.78 -20.84 -14.24
CA ASN A 61 -10.47 -21.22 -13.00
C ASN A 61 -11.79 -20.47 -12.79
N LYS A 62 -12.37 -19.89 -13.86
CA LYS A 62 -13.65 -19.16 -13.84
C LYS A 62 -13.67 -17.93 -12.92
N VAL A 63 -12.54 -17.30 -12.72
CA VAL A 63 -12.43 -16.02 -12.02
C VAL A 63 -11.98 -14.95 -13.01
N LEU A 64 -12.74 -13.85 -13.08
CA LEU A 64 -12.45 -12.72 -13.96
C LEU A 64 -12.17 -11.48 -13.10
N ILE A 65 -11.08 -10.80 -13.37
CA ILE A 65 -10.85 -9.45 -12.88
C ILE A 65 -11.14 -8.52 -14.05
N VAL A 66 -12.07 -7.60 -13.85
CA VAL A 66 -12.57 -6.69 -14.90
C VAL A 66 -12.35 -5.24 -14.50
N ASP A 67 -12.10 -4.40 -15.50
CA ASP A 67 -12.04 -2.96 -15.40
C ASP A 67 -13.40 -2.30 -15.69
N ASN A 68 -13.46 -0.97 -15.59
CA ASN A 68 -14.67 -0.17 -15.84
C ASN A 68 -15.21 -0.27 -17.28
N LYS A 69 -14.38 -0.66 -18.26
CA LYS A 69 -14.76 -0.76 -19.68
C LYS A 69 -15.40 -2.09 -20.02
N GLN A 70 -15.21 -3.11 -19.19
CA GLN A 70 -15.65 -4.50 -19.44
C GLN A 70 -17.00 -4.85 -18.78
N LEU A 71 -17.63 -3.89 -18.09
CA LEU A 71 -18.88 -4.10 -17.38
C LEU A 71 -20.08 -4.26 -18.31
N ASN A 72 -20.91 -5.28 -18.04
CA ASN A 72 -22.22 -5.40 -18.65
C ASN A 72 -23.26 -4.47 -17.97
N ALA A 73 -24.49 -4.41 -18.48
CA ALA A 73 -25.54 -3.51 -17.98
C ALA A 73 -25.90 -3.77 -16.51
N GLU A 74 -26.05 -5.03 -16.10
CA GLU A 74 -26.36 -5.43 -14.73
C GLU A 74 -25.23 -5.05 -13.76
N GLN A 75 -23.98 -5.27 -14.16
CA GLN A 75 -22.81 -4.90 -13.39
C GLN A 75 -22.64 -3.39 -13.26
N LYS A 76 -22.94 -2.62 -14.31
CA LYS A 76 -22.93 -1.15 -14.24
C LYS A 76 -23.94 -0.61 -13.22
N GLU A 77 -25.12 -1.18 -13.16
CA GLU A 77 -26.12 -0.78 -12.17
C GLU A 77 -25.71 -1.17 -10.75
N PHE A 78 -25.19 -2.38 -10.59
CA PHE A 78 -24.62 -2.83 -9.32
C PHE A 78 -23.50 -1.91 -8.83
N VAL A 79 -22.56 -1.56 -9.70
CA VAL A 79 -21.41 -0.70 -9.37
C VAL A 79 -21.85 0.69 -8.92
N LYS A 80 -22.89 1.27 -9.53
CA LYS A 80 -23.46 2.55 -9.10
C LYS A 80 -24.07 2.45 -7.71
N THR A 81 -24.92 1.45 -7.52
CA THR A 81 -25.61 1.23 -6.24
C THR A 81 -24.60 0.95 -5.11
N TYR A 82 -23.59 0.11 -5.38
CA TYR A 82 -22.53 -0.19 -4.44
C TYR A 82 -21.70 1.05 -4.10
N PHE A 83 -21.38 1.86 -5.12
CA PHE A 83 -20.68 3.13 -4.91
C PHE A 83 -21.47 4.06 -3.98
N ASP A 84 -22.75 4.27 -4.23
CA ASP A 84 -23.57 5.19 -3.43
C ASP A 84 -23.73 4.71 -1.98
N ASN A 85 -23.87 3.42 -1.75
CA ASN A 85 -24.11 2.84 -0.43
C ASN A 85 -22.83 2.65 0.40
N GLU A 86 -21.75 2.17 -0.22
CA GLU A 86 -20.59 1.66 0.51
C GLU A 86 -19.33 2.53 0.34
N VAL A 87 -19.20 3.28 -0.76
CA VAL A 87 -17.93 3.93 -1.11
C VAL A 87 -17.99 5.44 -1.03
N ARG A 88 -19.10 6.04 -1.42
CA ARG A 88 -19.23 7.48 -1.64
C ARG A 88 -18.86 8.33 -0.43
N HIS A 89 -19.21 7.90 0.77
CA HIS A 89 -18.92 8.63 2.01
C HIS A 89 -17.43 8.64 2.41
N ASP A 90 -16.64 7.70 1.87
CA ASP A 90 -15.19 7.64 2.07
C ASP A 90 -14.40 8.40 0.99
N ILE A 91 -15.06 8.92 -0.04
CA ILE A 91 -14.41 9.62 -1.15
C ILE A 91 -14.29 11.11 -0.86
N ILE A 92 -13.06 11.58 -0.83
CA ILE A 92 -12.73 13.01 -0.71
C ILE A 92 -11.92 13.44 -1.93
N PRO A 93 -12.57 13.99 -2.97
CA PRO A 93 -11.85 14.50 -4.13
C PRO A 93 -11.14 15.82 -3.80
N LEU A 94 -9.89 15.94 -4.20
CA LEU A 94 -9.06 17.12 -3.97
C LEU A 94 -8.70 17.76 -5.31
N MET A 95 -9.17 18.98 -5.54
CA MET A 95 -8.73 19.80 -6.68
C MET A 95 -7.34 20.35 -6.41
N ILE A 96 -6.37 20.10 -7.28
CA ILE A 96 -4.95 20.32 -6.97
C ILE A 96 -4.25 21.42 -7.76
N GLU A 97 -4.86 21.98 -8.80
CA GLU A 97 -4.19 22.96 -9.67
C GLU A 97 -3.75 24.22 -8.90
N ASN A 98 -4.69 24.78 -8.14
CA ASN A 98 -4.49 26.06 -7.44
C ASN A 98 -3.84 25.92 -6.07
N LEU A 99 -3.51 24.71 -5.66
CA LEU A 99 -2.83 24.50 -4.39
C LEU A 99 -1.36 24.90 -4.50
N PRO A 100 -0.83 25.72 -3.59
CA PRO A 100 0.59 26.08 -3.56
C PRO A 100 1.46 24.84 -3.34
N GLN A 101 0.98 23.91 -2.52
CA GLN A 101 1.60 22.61 -2.25
C GLN A 101 0.54 21.52 -2.22
N LEU A 102 0.90 20.31 -2.65
CA LEU A 102 0.02 19.15 -2.49
C LEU A 102 -0.25 18.88 -0.99
N PRO A 103 -1.47 18.43 -0.65
CA PRO A 103 -1.76 18.00 0.71
C PRO A 103 -0.86 16.81 1.08
N TYR A 104 -0.87 16.48 2.36
CA TYR A 104 -0.15 15.32 2.83
C TYR A 104 -0.71 14.03 2.17
N LEU A 105 0.07 13.44 1.29
CA LEU A 105 -0.24 12.12 0.73
C LEU A 105 0.33 11.04 1.66
N ARG A 106 -0.51 10.08 2.04
CA ARG A 106 -0.13 8.98 2.93
C ARG A 106 0.84 8.02 2.24
N ASP A 107 1.83 7.55 2.99
CA ASP A 107 2.75 6.51 2.53
C ASP A 107 2.00 5.20 2.27
N LYS A 108 2.30 4.54 1.17
CA LYS A 108 1.73 3.24 0.75
C LYS A 108 0.23 3.23 0.40
N SER A 109 -0.47 4.36 0.43
CA SER A 109 -1.82 4.46 -0.12
C SER A 109 -1.80 4.48 -1.65
N LEU A 110 -2.90 4.08 -2.26
CA LEU A 110 -3.16 4.24 -3.68
C LEU A 110 -3.91 5.54 -3.91
N TYR A 111 -3.59 6.21 -4.98
CA TYR A 111 -4.24 7.44 -5.40
C TYR A 111 -4.65 7.35 -6.87
N LEU A 112 -5.79 7.91 -7.20
CA LEU A 112 -6.18 8.22 -8.56
C LEU A 112 -5.77 9.66 -8.88
N ALA A 113 -4.99 9.83 -9.94
CA ALA A 113 -4.71 11.11 -10.57
C ALA A 113 -5.72 11.30 -11.69
N ILE A 114 -6.52 12.34 -11.61
CA ILE A 114 -7.69 12.54 -12.47
C ILE A 114 -7.51 13.82 -13.24
N VAL A 115 -7.60 13.72 -14.57
CA VAL A 115 -7.71 14.85 -15.49
C VAL A 115 -9.16 14.95 -15.93
N MET A 116 -9.75 16.11 -15.76
CA MET A 116 -11.14 16.39 -16.15
C MET A 116 -11.16 17.48 -17.21
N GLY A 117 -12.01 17.33 -18.21
CA GLY A 117 -12.17 18.30 -19.28
C GLY A 117 -13.48 18.14 -20.03
N ASN A 118 -13.61 18.94 -21.08
CA ASN A 118 -14.70 18.86 -22.04
C ASN A 118 -14.15 18.54 -23.43
N LYS A 119 -14.88 17.76 -24.20
CA LYS A 119 -14.52 17.43 -25.59
C LYS A 119 -14.34 18.66 -26.49
N THR A 120 -15.06 19.73 -26.15
CA THR A 120 -15.12 20.96 -26.95
C THR A 120 -14.08 21.99 -26.55
N ASP A 121 -13.40 21.83 -25.42
CA ASP A 121 -12.43 22.81 -24.92
C ASP A 121 -11.26 22.10 -24.23
N ALA A 122 -10.25 21.79 -25.01
CA ALA A 122 -9.03 21.11 -24.53
C ALA A 122 -8.17 22.00 -23.59
N TYR A 123 -8.43 23.30 -23.52
CA TYR A 123 -7.66 24.24 -22.69
C TYR A 123 -8.19 24.36 -21.25
N GLN A 124 -9.38 23.84 -20.95
CA GLN A 124 -9.97 23.88 -19.62
C GLN A 124 -9.85 22.56 -18.87
N GLN A 125 -8.66 21.98 -18.87
CA GLN A 125 -8.42 20.78 -18.05
C GLN A 125 -8.30 21.16 -16.58
N LYS A 126 -8.85 20.31 -15.71
CA LYS A 126 -8.73 20.37 -14.26
C LYS A 126 -8.14 19.09 -13.70
N PHE A 127 -7.34 19.24 -12.64
CA PHE A 127 -6.64 18.14 -12.00
C PHE A 127 -7.20 17.86 -10.61
N ALA A 128 -7.47 16.60 -10.34
CA ALA A 128 -7.88 16.17 -9.01
C ALA A 128 -7.13 14.92 -8.56
N LEU A 129 -7.10 14.71 -7.25
CA LEU A 129 -6.64 13.49 -6.63
C LEU A 129 -7.75 12.87 -5.78
N ILE A 130 -7.84 11.56 -5.79
CA ILE A 130 -8.64 10.77 -4.86
C ILE A 130 -7.75 9.74 -4.20
N GLU A 131 -7.71 9.69 -2.87
CA GLU A 131 -7.13 8.55 -2.14
C GLU A 131 -8.11 7.37 -2.24
N VAL A 132 -7.64 6.22 -2.70
CA VAL A 132 -8.45 5.00 -2.79
C VAL A 132 -8.66 4.44 -1.37
N PRO A 133 -9.90 4.39 -0.84
CA PRO A 133 -10.18 4.04 0.55
C PRO A 133 -10.14 2.51 0.79
N SER A 134 -9.11 1.84 0.30
CA SER A 134 -8.99 0.38 0.37
C SER A 134 -8.90 -0.20 1.79
N ARG A 135 -8.74 0.65 2.82
CA ARG A 135 -8.69 0.21 4.22
C ARG A 135 -10.07 0.10 4.85
N SER A 136 -11.00 0.96 4.47
CA SER A 136 -12.37 0.99 5.01
C SER A 136 -13.31 0.13 4.19
N VAL A 137 -13.22 0.20 2.86
CA VAL A 137 -14.15 -0.48 1.95
C VAL A 137 -13.62 -1.87 1.52
N GLY A 138 -12.32 -2.11 1.61
CA GLY A 138 -11.67 -3.24 0.93
C GLY A 138 -11.31 -2.89 -0.52
N ARG A 139 -10.54 -3.77 -1.19
CA ARG A 139 -10.08 -3.48 -2.54
C ARG A 139 -10.80 -4.28 -3.62
N PHE A 140 -11.38 -5.41 -3.25
CA PHE A 140 -11.95 -6.37 -4.19
C PHE A 140 -13.46 -6.41 -4.06
N ILE A 141 -14.17 -6.06 -5.12
CA ILE A 141 -15.62 -6.06 -5.18
C ILE A 141 -16.08 -7.22 -6.06
N ILE A 142 -16.89 -8.12 -5.49
CA ILE A 142 -17.48 -9.23 -6.24
C ILE A 142 -18.73 -8.71 -6.94
N LEU A 143 -18.72 -8.79 -8.27
CA LEU A 143 -19.82 -8.33 -9.11
C LEU A 143 -20.83 -9.46 -9.38
N PRO A 144 -22.11 -9.13 -9.70
CA PRO A 144 -23.05 -10.08 -10.25
C PRO A 144 -22.47 -10.78 -11.47
N SER A 145 -22.57 -12.10 -11.50
CA SER A 145 -21.92 -12.92 -12.51
C SER A 145 -22.86 -14.02 -13.02
N LYS A 146 -22.73 -14.33 -14.31
CA LYS A 146 -23.47 -15.39 -14.98
C LYS A 146 -22.51 -16.49 -15.45
N ASN A 147 -23.08 -17.65 -15.84
CA ASN A 147 -22.35 -18.77 -16.45
C ASN A 147 -21.26 -19.40 -15.54
N GLY A 148 -21.42 -19.33 -14.23
CA GLY A 148 -20.51 -19.97 -13.27
C GLY A 148 -19.14 -19.30 -13.14
N PHE A 149 -18.97 -18.10 -13.69
CA PHE A 149 -17.81 -17.26 -13.41
C PHE A 149 -18.01 -16.45 -12.12
N THR A 150 -16.94 -16.16 -11.42
CA THR A 150 -16.89 -15.10 -10.40
C THR A 150 -16.19 -13.91 -10.99
N THR A 151 -16.87 -12.76 -11.02
CA THR A 151 -16.31 -11.52 -11.56
C THR A 151 -15.93 -10.60 -10.42
N ILE A 152 -14.73 -10.08 -10.44
CA ILE A 152 -14.15 -9.19 -9.41
C ILE A 152 -13.75 -7.89 -10.09
N MET A 153 -14.05 -6.77 -9.44
CA MET A 153 -13.60 -5.44 -9.83
C MET A 153 -12.75 -4.85 -8.72
N LEU A 154 -11.72 -4.08 -9.08
CA LEU A 154 -10.93 -3.36 -8.10
C LEU A 154 -11.63 -2.07 -7.69
N LEU A 155 -11.41 -1.63 -6.47
CA LEU A 155 -12.01 -0.41 -5.92
C LEU A 155 -11.63 0.84 -6.72
N GLU A 156 -10.38 0.91 -7.19
CA GLU A 156 -9.91 1.99 -8.05
C GLU A 156 -10.69 2.08 -9.36
N ASP A 157 -10.99 0.95 -10.00
CA ASP A 157 -11.79 0.89 -11.23
C ASP A 157 -13.26 1.27 -10.98
N LEU A 158 -13.79 0.86 -9.82
CA LEU A 158 -15.13 1.23 -9.40
C LEU A 158 -15.25 2.76 -9.17
N ILE A 159 -14.24 3.37 -8.56
CA ILE A 159 -14.20 4.83 -8.37
C ILE A 159 -14.07 5.52 -9.73
N GLU A 160 -13.22 5.04 -10.63
CA GLU A 160 -13.06 5.57 -11.98
C GLU A 160 -14.37 5.56 -12.76
N PHE A 161 -15.12 4.46 -12.69
CA PHE A 161 -16.44 4.36 -13.32
C PHE A 161 -17.44 5.42 -12.82
N ASN A 162 -17.34 5.80 -11.54
CA ASN A 162 -18.25 6.76 -10.89
C ASN A 162 -17.72 8.21 -10.87
N LEU A 163 -16.61 8.54 -11.55
CA LEU A 163 -16.10 9.91 -11.65
C LEU A 163 -17.14 10.93 -12.13
N PRO A 164 -18.01 10.64 -13.11
CA PRO A 164 -19.08 11.55 -13.52
C PRO A 164 -20.04 11.91 -12.39
N ILE A 165 -20.30 11.00 -11.46
CA ILE A 165 -21.15 11.23 -10.29
C ILE A 165 -20.39 12.02 -9.22
N ILE A 166 -19.14 11.65 -8.95
CA ILE A 166 -18.27 12.31 -7.96
C ILE A 166 -18.09 13.80 -8.32
N PHE A 167 -17.90 14.11 -9.59
CA PHE A 167 -17.66 15.46 -10.10
C PHE A 167 -18.88 16.07 -10.79
N SER A 168 -20.10 15.63 -10.48
CA SER A 168 -21.34 16.07 -11.11
C SER A 168 -21.62 17.59 -10.97
N HIS A 169 -21.09 18.22 -9.92
CA HIS A 169 -21.18 19.68 -9.75
C HIS A 169 -20.29 20.47 -10.70
N PHE A 170 -19.29 19.82 -11.30
CA PHE A 170 -18.43 20.39 -12.32
C PHE A 170 -18.95 19.97 -13.70
N LYS A 171 -19.14 20.87 -14.60
CA LYS A 171 -19.70 20.59 -15.93
C LYS A 171 -18.72 19.91 -16.88
N PHE A 172 -17.93 18.92 -16.38
CA PHE A 172 -17.01 18.14 -17.18
C PHE A 172 -17.68 16.85 -17.68
N ASN A 173 -17.31 16.43 -18.89
CA ASN A 173 -17.84 15.23 -19.53
C ASN A 173 -16.75 14.24 -19.99
N GLN A 174 -15.49 14.58 -19.77
CA GLN A 174 -14.35 13.68 -19.99
C GLN A 174 -13.55 13.53 -18.69
N PHE A 175 -13.19 12.29 -18.39
CA PHE A 175 -12.38 11.94 -17.25
C PHE A 175 -11.32 10.94 -17.72
N ASP A 176 -10.07 11.23 -17.36
CA ASP A 176 -8.92 10.37 -17.58
C ASP A 176 -8.28 10.16 -16.20
N ALA A 177 -8.26 8.92 -15.72
CA ALA A 177 -7.81 8.61 -14.37
C ALA A 177 -6.78 7.49 -14.37
N HIS A 178 -5.73 7.69 -13.58
CA HIS A 178 -4.63 6.74 -13.50
C HIS A 178 -4.18 6.53 -12.05
N VAL A 179 -3.88 5.28 -11.72
CA VAL A 179 -3.41 4.93 -10.39
C VAL A 179 -1.94 5.30 -10.22
N PHE A 180 -1.61 5.88 -9.08
CA PHE A 180 -0.23 6.04 -8.65
C PHE A 180 -0.04 5.74 -7.17
N LYS A 181 1.22 5.54 -6.80
CA LYS A 181 1.63 5.28 -5.43
C LYS A 181 2.93 5.97 -5.09
N ILE A 182 2.98 6.53 -3.89
CA ILE A 182 4.19 7.14 -3.34
C ILE A 182 4.74 6.28 -2.21
N THR A 183 6.07 6.18 -2.15
CA THR A 183 6.78 5.68 -0.97
C THR A 183 7.68 6.80 -0.46
N LYS A 184 7.53 7.13 0.80
CA LYS A 184 8.31 8.19 1.46
C LYS A 184 9.47 7.63 2.25
N ASP A 185 10.46 8.48 2.52
CA ASP A 185 11.54 8.16 3.46
C ASP A 185 10.95 7.89 4.85
N ALA A 186 11.50 6.87 5.52
CA ALA A 186 11.06 6.46 6.85
C ALA A 186 12.08 6.78 7.94
N GLU A 187 13.26 7.25 7.55
CA GLU A 187 14.28 7.53 8.53
C GLU A 187 13.93 8.77 9.36
N ILE A 188 14.16 8.64 10.64
CA ILE A 188 14.10 9.73 11.60
C ILE A 188 15.50 10.34 11.60
N ASP A 189 15.65 11.59 11.14
CA ASP A 189 16.86 12.37 11.38
C ASP A 189 16.95 12.68 12.88
N LEU A 190 17.59 11.77 13.62
CA LEU A 190 17.83 11.95 15.05
C LEU A 190 19.07 12.83 15.32
N ASP A 191 19.90 13.06 14.29
CA ASP A 191 21.25 13.59 14.48
C ASP A 191 21.36 15.14 14.51
N GLN A 192 20.29 15.87 14.22
CA GLN A 192 20.40 17.34 14.07
C GLN A 192 19.94 18.17 15.27
N GLU A 193 19.47 17.59 16.37
CA GLU A 193 19.01 18.37 17.52
C GLU A 193 19.74 17.98 18.82
N VAL A 194 20.76 18.76 19.13
CA VAL A 194 21.42 18.75 20.44
C VAL A 194 20.49 19.44 21.46
N GLY A 195 20.07 18.71 22.52
CA GLY A 195 19.33 19.31 23.63
C GLY A 195 17.88 18.84 23.86
N LEU A 196 17.33 17.97 23.04
CA LEU A 196 15.97 17.43 23.29
C LEU A 196 16.01 16.10 24.04
N ASN A 197 15.03 15.89 24.94
CA ASN A 197 14.79 14.61 25.59
C ASN A 197 14.47 13.51 24.56
N PHE A 198 14.81 12.25 24.87
CA PHE A 198 14.61 11.10 23.97
C PHE A 198 13.15 10.95 23.50
N ILE A 199 12.18 11.21 24.38
CA ILE A 199 10.74 11.16 24.05
C ILE A 199 10.34 12.26 23.06
N ASP A 200 10.89 13.48 23.21
CA ASP A 200 10.64 14.59 22.29
C ASP A 200 11.27 14.33 20.92
N LYS A 201 12.45 13.71 20.88
CA LYS A 201 13.09 13.27 19.64
C LYS A 201 12.26 12.22 18.92
N ILE A 202 11.68 11.24 19.63
CA ILE A 202 10.79 10.25 19.06
C ILE A 202 9.50 10.90 18.55
N SER A 203 8.87 11.77 19.31
CA SER A 203 7.64 12.48 18.93
C SER A 203 7.83 13.37 17.71
N LYS A 204 8.94 14.12 17.64
CA LYS A 204 9.33 14.89 16.44
C LYS A 204 9.67 13.98 15.28
N GLY A 205 10.39 12.89 15.49
CA GLY A 205 10.70 11.91 14.47
C GLY A 205 9.44 11.29 13.85
N ILE A 206 8.41 11.01 14.65
CA ILE A 206 7.11 10.53 14.16
C ILE A 206 6.40 11.61 13.32
N LYS A 207 6.43 12.88 13.75
CA LYS A 207 5.90 14.01 12.97
C LYS A 207 6.68 14.24 11.66
N ASN A 208 8.00 14.09 11.69
CA ASN A 208 8.87 14.24 10.52
C ASN A 208 8.73 13.07 9.53
N ARG A 209 8.41 11.85 9.99
CA ARG A 209 7.99 10.75 9.11
C ARG A 209 6.81 11.11 8.23
N ARG A 210 5.88 11.90 8.73
CA ARG A 210 4.74 12.39 7.94
C ARG A 210 5.18 13.34 6.82
N LYS A 211 6.29 14.07 7.02
CA LYS A 211 6.86 15.04 6.07
C LYS A 211 7.98 14.46 5.18
N GLY A 212 8.28 13.15 5.30
CA GLY A 212 9.38 12.51 4.58
C GLY A 212 9.30 12.75 3.06
N LYS A 213 10.46 13.04 2.45
CA LYS A 213 10.58 13.25 1.00
C LYS A 213 10.19 11.96 0.26
N PRO A 214 9.52 12.05 -0.89
CA PRO A 214 9.25 10.89 -1.72
C PRO A 214 10.55 10.23 -2.20
N VAL A 215 10.70 8.93 -1.97
CA VAL A 215 11.84 8.14 -2.45
C VAL A 215 11.48 7.27 -3.64
N ARG A 216 10.19 7.03 -3.86
CA ARG A 216 9.67 6.25 -4.99
C ARG A 216 8.28 6.76 -5.37
N PHE A 217 8.08 6.97 -6.66
CA PHE A 217 6.80 7.28 -7.29
C PHE A 217 6.56 6.26 -8.39
N VAL A 218 5.54 5.43 -8.22
CA VAL A 218 5.12 4.44 -9.22
C VAL A 218 3.80 4.90 -9.78
N TYR A 219 3.64 4.93 -11.08
CA TYR A 219 2.46 5.42 -11.78
C TYR A 219 2.14 4.54 -12.98
N GLU A 220 0.90 4.56 -13.43
CA GLU A 220 0.52 3.92 -14.68
C GLU A 220 1.20 4.60 -15.86
N LYS A 221 1.90 3.81 -16.68
CA LYS A 221 2.71 4.34 -17.81
C LYS A 221 1.92 5.18 -18.81
N ASP A 222 0.61 4.94 -18.90
CA ASP A 222 -0.29 5.62 -19.83
C ASP A 222 -0.92 6.89 -19.22
N MET A 223 -0.50 7.31 -18.01
CA MET A 223 -0.93 8.53 -17.34
C MET A 223 -0.70 9.75 -18.24
N ASN A 224 -1.69 10.64 -18.26
CA ASN A 224 -1.62 11.90 -18.99
C ASN A 224 -0.31 12.65 -18.71
N PRO A 225 0.46 13.04 -19.75
CA PRO A 225 1.77 13.67 -19.58
C PRO A 225 1.76 14.96 -18.77
N GLU A 226 0.73 15.80 -18.93
CA GLU A 226 0.61 17.07 -18.19
C GLU A 226 0.37 16.83 -16.70
N MET A 227 -0.48 15.85 -16.37
CA MET A 227 -0.70 15.42 -15.00
C MET A 227 0.57 14.85 -14.38
N LEU A 228 1.31 14.01 -15.12
CA LEU A 228 2.57 13.44 -14.66
C LEU A 228 3.60 14.53 -14.34
N GLU A 229 3.78 15.49 -15.25
CA GLU A 229 4.68 16.62 -15.05
C GLU A 229 4.28 17.49 -13.85
N PHE A 230 2.98 17.74 -13.72
CA PHE A 230 2.43 18.48 -12.59
C PHE A 230 2.75 17.77 -11.26
N LEU A 231 2.53 16.46 -11.17
CA LEU A 231 2.82 15.67 -9.96
C LEU A 231 4.32 15.64 -9.66
N ILE A 232 5.17 15.42 -10.67
CA ILE A 232 6.63 15.43 -10.52
C ILE A 232 7.10 16.74 -9.89
N LYS A 233 6.63 17.87 -10.45
CA LYS A 233 6.97 19.22 -9.96
C LYS A 233 6.49 19.47 -8.55
N LYS A 234 5.21 19.19 -8.27
CA LYS A 234 4.58 19.44 -6.96
C LYS A 234 5.12 18.54 -5.85
N LEU A 235 5.55 17.32 -6.18
CA LEU A 235 6.15 16.37 -5.23
C LEU A 235 7.67 16.57 -5.06
N GLY A 236 8.28 17.48 -5.84
CA GLY A 236 9.73 17.70 -5.81
C GLY A 236 10.54 16.45 -6.18
N LEU A 237 10.03 15.67 -7.14
CA LEU A 237 10.68 14.43 -7.55
C LEU A 237 11.83 14.69 -8.52
N ASN A 238 12.94 13.97 -8.34
CA ASN A 238 14.01 13.92 -9.33
C ASN A 238 13.65 12.86 -10.39
N ARG A 239 13.52 13.27 -11.65
CA ARG A 239 13.14 12.40 -12.78
C ARG A 239 14.01 11.17 -12.92
N LYS A 240 15.31 11.22 -12.58
CA LYS A 240 16.27 10.16 -12.90
C LYS A 240 16.23 8.96 -11.95
N SER A 241 15.75 9.10 -10.71
CA SER A 241 15.99 8.05 -9.70
C SER A 241 14.80 7.63 -8.86
N SER A 242 13.59 8.16 -9.16
CA SER A 242 12.42 7.97 -8.28
C SER A 242 11.14 7.61 -9.00
N ILE A 243 11.10 7.80 -10.32
CA ILE A 243 9.89 7.74 -11.13
C ILE A 243 9.91 6.41 -11.88
N ILE A 244 8.90 5.58 -11.62
CA ILE A 244 8.82 4.22 -12.12
C ILE A 244 7.49 4.07 -12.87
N PRO A 245 7.51 3.99 -14.21
CA PRO A 245 6.33 3.61 -14.97
C PRO A 245 5.98 2.15 -14.68
N GLY A 246 4.74 1.90 -14.39
CA GLY A 246 4.20 0.57 -14.08
C GLY A 246 2.95 0.25 -14.90
N GLY A 247 2.34 -0.89 -14.63
CA GLY A 247 1.01 -1.23 -15.10
C GLY A 247 -0.07 -0.65 -14.17
N HIS A 248 -1.31 -1.10 -14.37
CA HIS A 248 -2.46 -0.68 -13.57
C HIS A 248 -2.38 -1.14 -12.11
N ILE A 249 -1.84 -2.35 -11.86
CA ILE A 249 -1.82 -2.93 -10.53
C ILE A 249 -0.64 -2.42 -9.70
N HIS A 250 -0.97 -1.67 -8.66
CA HIS A 250 -0.03 -1.25 -7.63
C HIS A 250 -0.38 -1.88 -6.28
N ASN A 251 0.56 -1.86 -5.33
CA ASN A 251 0.35 -2.34 -3.95
C ASN A 251 -0.17 -3.79 -3.87
N PHE A 252 0.51 -4.71 -4.53
CA PHE A 252 0.12 -6.13 -4.60
C PHE A 252 -0.05 -6.82 -3.23
N ARG A 253 0.43 -6.20 -2.16
CA ARG A 253 0.19 -6.66 -0.78
C ARG A 253 -1.31 -6.83 -0.47
N HIS A 254 -2.19 -6.01 -1.05
CA HIS A 254 -3.63 -6.12 -0.85
C HIS A 254 -4.20 -7.44 -1.39
N PHE A 255 -3.49 -8.13 -2.29
CA PHE A 255 -3.90 -9.46 -2.77
C PHE A 255 -3.77 -10.56 -1.70
N MET A 256 -3.20 -10.27 -0.53
CA MET A 256 -3.32 -11.17 0.63
C MET A 256 -4.77 -11.29 1.12
N ASP A 257 -5.59 -10.26 0.83
CA ASP A 257 -7.01 -10.19 1.16
C ASP A 257 -7.89 -10.53 -0.07
N PHE A 258 -7.30 -11.18 -1.10
CA PHE A 258 -8.04 -11.60 -2.28
C PHE A 258 -9.17 -12.56 -1.89
N PRO A 259 -10.40 -12.38 -2.38
CA PRO A 259 -11.54 -13.21 -2.02
C PRO A 259 -11.28 -14.68 -2.28
N ASN A 260 -11.72 -15.54 -1.35
CA ASN A 260 -11.62 -17.00 -1.52
C ASN A 260 -12.72 -17.51 -2.46
N VAL A 261 -12.52 -17.29 -3.75
CA VAL A 261 -13.49 -17.60 -4.82
C VAL A 261 -13.17 -18.88 -5.59
N ILE A 262 -12.01 -19.48 -5.34
CA ILE A 262 -11.59 -20.75 -5.93
C ILE A 262 -11.99 -21.88 -4.99
N LYS A 263 -12.79 -22.84 -5.49
CA LYS A 263 -13.39 -23.91 -4.66
C LYS A 263 -12.36 -24.86 -4.05
N GLU A 264 -11.22 -25.07 -4.70
CA GLU A 264 -10.15 -25.92 -4.16
C GLU A 264 -9.04 -25.03 -3.54
N PRO A 265 -8.82 -25.15 -2.23
CA PRO A 265 -7.72 -24.44 -1.61
C PRO A 265 -6.41 -25.03 -2.11
N ASN A 266 -5.61 -24.24 -2.82
CA ASN A 266 -4.32 -24.64 -3.36
C ASN A 266 -3.27 -24.98 -2.27
N TYR A 267 -3.60 -24.73 -1.01
CA TYR A 267 -2.69 -24.94 0.12
C TYR A 267 -3.43 -25.56 1.30
N ASN A 268 -3.11 -26.81 1.58
CA ASN A 268 -3.51 -27.44 2.82
C ASN A 268 -2.66 -26.86 3.96
N ARG A 269 -3.21 -25.89 4.71
CA ARG A 269 -2.53 -25.32 5.86
C ARG A 269 -2.44 -26.36 6.95
N PRO A 270 -1.25 -26.81 7.38
CA PRO A 270 -1.13 -27.74 8.47
C PRO A 270 -1.73 -27.11 9.74
N LYS A 271 -2.51 -27.87 10.49
CA LYS A 271 -3.04 -27.42 11.78
C LYS A 271 -1.87 -27.23 12.74
N PRO A 272 -1.83 -26.14 13.50
CA PRO A 272 -0.84 -25.97 14.56
C PRO A 272 -0.92 -27.15 15.53
N PHE A 273 0.22 -27.63 15.99
CA PHE A 273 0.28 -28.72 16.98
C PHE A 273 0.53 -28.16 18.39
N ILE A 274 0.00 -28.87 19.40
CA ILE A 274 0.21 -28.53 20.80
C ILE A 274 1.65 -28.91 21.18
N HIS A 275 2.38 -27.99 21.80
CA HIS A 275 3.74 -28.26 22.27
C HIS A 275 3.73 -29.48 23.22
N PRO A 276 4.73 -30.39 23.12
CA PRO A 276 4.74 -31.63 23.90
C PRO A 276 4.55 -31.44 25.40
N ALA A 277 5.08 -30.38 25.98
CA ALA A 277 4.92 -30.07 27.41
C ALA A 277 3.46 -29.88 27.83
N PHE A 278 2.56 -29.48 26.92
CA PHE A 278 1.16 -29.17 27.23
C PHE A 278 0.15 -30.22 26.75
N LYS A 279 0.61 -31.33 26.21
CA LYS A 279 -0.28 -32.40 25.70
C LYS A 279 -1.20 -33.00 26.74
N LYS A 280 -0.83 -32.98 28.04
CA LYS A 280 -1.57 -33.59 29.15
C LYS A 280 -2.56 -32.65 29.84
N LYS A 281 -2.91 -31.51 29.27
CA LYS A 281 -3.79 -30.49 29.88
C LYS A 281 -3.33 -30.08 31.30
N VAL A 282 -2.05 -29.84 31.47
CA VAL A 282 -1.45 -29.29 32.69
C VAL A 282 -1.57 -27.78 32.70
N MET A 283 -1.56 -27.17 33.87
CA MET A 283 -1.49 -25.72 34.00
C MET A 283 -0.20 -25.22 33.36
N VAL A 284 -0.30 -24.10 32.65
CA VAL A 284 0.86 -23.54 31.97
C VAL A 284 1.91 -23.08 32.98
N PHE A 285 1.47 -22.50 34.09
CA PHE A 285 2.37 -22.06 35.19
C PHE A 285 3.15 -23.19 35.79
N ASP A 286 2.54 -24.35 36.07
CA ASP A 286 3.26 -25.50 36.58
C ASP A 286 4.43 -25.93 35.70
N MET A 287 4.27 -25.79 34.41
CA MET A 287 5.30 -26.16 33.44
C MET A 287 6.41 -25.11 33.32
N ILE A 288 6.06 -23.82 33.29
CA ILE A 288 7.06 -22.74 33.17
C ILE A 288 7.85 -22.55 34.48
N MET A 289 7.28 -22.89 35.62
CA MET A 289 8.02 -22.89 36.89
C MET A 289 9.09 -23.98 36.95
N GLN A 290 8.98 -25.04 36.14
CA GLN A 290 9.98 -26.10 36.07
C GLN A 290 11.10 -25.79 35.09
N LYS A 291 10.79 -25.11 33.99
CA LYS A 291 11.76 -24.75 32.94
C LYS A 291 11.19 -23.74 31.95
N ASP A 292 12.08 -23.00 31.29
CA ASP A 292 11.74 -22.15 30.16
C ASP A 292 11.15 -22.96 29.00
N ILE A 293 10.10 -22.43 28.38
CA ILE A 293 9.44 -23.08 27.24
C ILE A 293 9.47 -22.14 26.05
N MET A 294 9.98 -22.66 24.92
CA MET A 294 10.01 -21.95 23.67
C MET A 294 8.87 -22.43 22.76
N LEU A 295 8.04 -21.50 22.31
CA LEU A 295 6.99 -21.75 21.31
C LEU A 295 7.42 -21.20 19.96
N HIS A 296 7.14 -21.93 18.88
CA HIS A 296 7.48 -21.56 17.51
C HIS A 296 6.22 -21.40 16.66
N PHE A 297 5.80 -20.16 16.42
CA PHE A 297 4.62 -19.85 15.61
C PHE A 297 4.98 -19.73 14.14
N PRO A 298 4.09 -20.14 13.21
CA PRO A 298 2.69 -20.61 13.39
C PRO A 298 2.56 -22.13 13.64
N TYR A 299 3.64 -22.84 13.90
CA TYR A 299 3.63 -24.31 13.98
C TYR A 299 3.07 -24.81 15.33
N HIS A 300 3.40 -24.15 16.44
CA HIS A 300 2.76 -24.42 17.71
C HIS A 300 1.43 -23.67 17.83
N ALA A 301 0.44 -24.29 18.51
CA ALA A 301 -0.84 -23.66 18.79
C ALA A 301 -0.67 -22.43 19.71
N TYR A 302 -1.28 -21.32 19.32
CA TYR A 302 -1.22 -20.07 20.09
C TYR A 302 -2.07 -20.12 21.37
N ASP A 303 -3.00 -21.08 21.44
CA ASP A 303 -3.87 -21.31 22.61
C ASP A 303 -3.10 -21.40 23.91
N THR A 304 -1.90 -21.99 23.92
CA THR A 304 -1.02 -22.04 25.09
C THR A 304 -0.69 -20.66 25.67
N VAL A 305 -0.48 -19.65 24.83
CA VAL A 305 -0.24 -18.27 25.29
C VAL A 305 -1.51 -17.67 25.87
N ILE A 306 -2.67 -17.95 25.22
CA ILE A 306 -3.97 -17.49 25.71
C ILE A 306 -4.27 -18.13 27.09
N ASP A 307 -4.00 -19.42 27.24
CA ASP A 307 -4.21 -20.13 28.51
C ASP A 307 -3.29 -19.58 29.61
N MET A 308 -2.02 -19.30 29.28
CA MET A 308 -1.10 -18.64 30.23
C MET A 308 -1.65 -17.28 30.70
N LEU A 309 -2.21 -16.49 29.79
CA LEU A 309 -2.81 -15.19 30.14
C LEU A 309 -4.08 -15.35 30.98
N ARG A 310 -4.88 -16.37 30.71
CA ARG A 310 -6.07 -16.71 31.52
C ARG A 310 -5.67 -17.15 32.94
N GLU A 311 -4.69 -18.05 33.07
CA GLU A 311 -4.14 -18.46 34.36
C GLU A 311 -3.62 -17.26 35.13
N ALA A 312 -2.81 -16.39 34.48
CA ALA A 312 -2.28 -15.17 35.07
C ALA A 312 -3.37 -14.18 35.54
N ALA A 313 -4.50 -14.10 34.82
CA ALA A 313 -5.61 -13.22 35.18
C ALA A 313 -6.44 -13.75 36.38
N MET A 314 -6.37 -15.05 36.64
CA MET A 314 -7.11 -15.72 37.73
C MET A 314 -6.26 -15.98 38.98
N ASP A 315 -4.96 -15.81 38.92
CA ASP A 315 -4.02 -16.05 40.02
C ASP A 315 -3.77 -14.74 40.79
N ASP A 316 -4.25 -14.70 42.04
CA ASP A 316 -4.12 -13.54 42.91
C ASP A 316 -2.66 -13.20 43.28
N THR A 317 -1.71 -14.09 43.02
CA THR A 317 -0.28 -13.85 43.26
C THR A 317 0.41 -13.13 42.10
N VAL A 318 -0.23 -13.04 40.94
CA VAL A 318 0.31 -12.38 39.76
C VAL A 318 0.12 -10.86 39.87
N ILE A 319 1.21 -10.14 40.06
CA ILE A 319 1.20 -8.69 40.26
C ILE A 319 1.20 -7.94 38.88
N SER A 320 1.88 -8.47 37.86
CA SER A 320 2.01 -7.84 36.56
C SER A 320 2.30 -8.84 35.47
N ILE A 321 1.86 -8.50 34.24
CA ILE A 321 2.18 -9.20 32.98
C ILE A 321 3.06 -8.29 32.13
N LYS A 322 4.24 -8.76 31.74
CA LYS A 322 5.16 -8.05 30.86
C LYS A 322 5.37 -8.83 29.58
N ILE A 323 5.03 -8.23 28.44
CA ILE A 323 5.13 -8.86 27.12
C ILE A 323 5.94 -7.97 26.19
N THR A 324 6.98 -8.54 25.57
CA THR A 324 7.67 -7.89 24.43
C THR A 324 7.02 -8.37 23.14
N ALA A 325 6.22 -7.49 22.52
CA ALA A 325 5.52 -7.80 21.29
C ALA A 325 6.30 -7.28 20.09
N TYR A 326 6.76 -8.17 19.22
CA TYR A 326 7.38 -7.80 17.93
C TYR A 326 6.32 -7.36 16.92
N ARG A 327 5.18 -8.03 16.89
CA ARG A 327 4.09 -7.74 15.95
C ARG A 327 2.75 -8.12 16.58
N LEU A 328 1.81 -7.20 16.53
CA LEU A 328 0.41 -7.43 16.90
C LEU A 328 -0.43 -7.60 15.64
N ALA A 329 -1.47 -8.43 15.72
CA ALA A 329 -2.49 -8.46 14.68
C ALA A 329 -3.22 -7.11 14.62
N SER A 330 -3.56 -6.67 13.43
CA SER A 330 -4.52 -5.58 13.26
C SER A 330 -5.91 -6.19 13.40
N ASN A 331 -6.70 -5.71 14.35
CA ASN A 331 -8.13 -5.99 14.39
C ASN A 331 -8.81 -5.23 13.28
#